data_91b48597f048b7f89a61cb0e7f4cdadf
#
_entry.id   91b48597f048b7f89a61cb0e7f4cdadf
#
_cell.length_a   1.000
_cell.length_b   1.000
_cell.length_c   1.000
_cell.angle_alpha   90.00
_cell.angle_beta   90.00
_cell.angle_gamma   90.00
#
_symmetry.space_group_name_H-M   'P 1'
#
loop_
_entity.id
_entity.type
_entity.pdbx_description
1 polymer ?
#
loop_
_entity_poly.entity_id
_entity_poly.type
_entity_poly.pdbx_seq_one_letter_code
_entity_poly.pdbx_strand_id
1 'polypeptide(L)'
;MTILNEGGNIFPGTSDFDHKLIPDMMKQINSVAKQTGAKILPIGSGATPTPGKISGDLDMIVDAGQLKKFFKIDPADKNANKNVKIELENLFKAAGFETRKSGQIVHVKTNVGDSAQQVDIMVVDDGETAQKFHVHDIPKGSPYKGVHKQMAIAALAKNKTTDDHPDGFKWSPYKGLVDRNTDELVSNNLDEVARILIGPNAKGKDLGSVESIIAAMGTEGEQFLANLEADTAFASKKVPVAAEAVETLEDKQLARIKALTGSLLNSSVMISGSFVK
;
A
#
# COMPACT_ATOMS: atom_id res chain seq x y z
N MET A 1 10.79 -8.06 -27.63
CA MET A 1 10.15 -6.96 -26.90
C MET A 1 9.84 -7.49 -25.52
N THR A 2 10.75 -7.29 -24.57
CA THR A 2 10.62 -7.83 -23.20
C THR A 2 9.71 -6.90 -22.44
N ILE A 3 8.53 -7.36 -22.09
CA ILE A 3 7.62 -6.65 -21.19
C ILE A 3 8.34 -6.60 -19.84
N LEU A 4 8.83 -5.44 -19.47
CA LEU A 4 9.26 -5.15 -18.10
C LEU A 4 7.98 -5.15 -17.26
N ASN A 5 7.71 -6.23 -16.56
CA ASN A 5 6.75 -6.25 -15.47
C ASN A 5 7.27 -5.26 -14.40
N GLU A 6 6.69 -4.09 -14.34
CA GLU A 6 6.88 -3.16 -13.24
C GLU A 6 6.20 -3.74 -12.00
N GLY A 7 6.98 -4.31 -11.12
CA GLY A 7 6.57 -4.90 -9.85
C GLY A 7 6.97 -6.36 -9.75
N GLY A 8 7.99 -6.65 -9.01
CA GLY A 8 8.09 -7.93 -8.37
C GLY A 8 9.10 -8.96 -8.87
N ASN A 9 9.92 -8.79 -9.88
CA ASN A 9 10.89 -9.86 -10.19
C ASN A 9 12.28 -9.34 -10.54
N ILE A 10 13.00 -8.83 -9.54
CA ILE A 10 14.43 -8.53 -9.66
C ILE A 10 15.25 -9.82 -9.70
N PHE A 11 14.75 -10.90 -9.10
CA PHE A 11 15.42 -12.19 -9.09
C PHE A 11 14.74 -13.17 -10.04
N PRO A 12 15.50 -13.84 -10.91
CA PRO A 12 14.98 -14.96 -11.68
C PRO A 12 14.47 -16.06 -10.74
N GLY A 13 13.32 -16.65 -11.07
CA GLY A 13 12.76 -17.78 -10.33
C GLY A 13 12.05 -17.44 -9.03
N THR A 14 11.79 -16.17 -8.74
CA THR A 14 10.81 -15.80 -7.72
C THR A 14 9.39 -15.92 -8.29
N SER A 15 8.45 -16.27 -7.44
CA SER A 15 7.03 -16.44 -7.77
C SER A 15 6.15 -15.63 -6.85
N ASP A 16 4.95 -15.33 -7.32
CA ASP A 16 3.89 -14.80 -6.48
C ASP A 16 3.60 -15.77 -5.32
N PHE A 17 3.16 -15.22 -4.19
CA PHE A 17 2.93 -15.98 -2.98
C PHE A 17 1.63 -15.60 -2.28
N ASP A 18 1.05 -16.58 -1.57
CA ASP A 18 -0.08 -16.36 -0.67
C ASP A 18 0.39 -15.65 0.61
N HIS A 19 -0.37 -14.69 1.09
CA HIS A 19 -0.07 -13.95 2.33
C HIS A 19 0.07 -14.82 3.58
N LYS A 20 -0.39 -16.07 3.56
CA LYS A 20 -0.12 -17.05 4.63
C LYS A 20 1.37 -17.33 4.82
N LEU A 21 2.21 -17.07 3.80
CA LEU A 21 3.67 -17.26 3.86
C LEU A 21 4.41 -16.05 4.47
N ILE A 22 3.76 -14.90 4.61
CA ILE A 22 4.38 -13.66 5.15
C ILE A 22 5.03 -13.88 6.52
N PRO A 23 4.41 -14.57 7.50
CA PRO A 23 5.05 -14.81 8.78
C PRO A 23 6.40 -15.54 8.67
N ASP A 24 6.51 -16.51 7.78
CA ASP A 24 7.74 -17.27 7.59
C ASP A 24 8.80 -16.47 6.83
N MET A 25 8.39 -15.67 5.83
CA MET A 25 9.28 -14.71 5.16
C MET A 25 9.82 -13.69 6.17
N MET A 26 8.96 -13.08 6.99
CA MET A 26 9.36 -12.16 8.05
C MET A 26 10.31 -12.81 9.06
N LYS A 27 10.08 -14.08 9.43
CA LYS A 27 10.97 -14.81 10.33
C LYS A 27 12.37 -14.94 9.75
N GLN A 28 12.51 -15.25 8.46
CA GLN A 28 13.81 -15.31 7.78
C GLN A 28 14.51 -13.95 7.80
N ILE A 29 13.83 -12.89 7.40
CA ILE A 29 14.37 -11.52 7.38
C ILE A 29 14.78 -11.08 8.78
N ASN A 30 13.89 -11.25 9.77
CA ASN A 30 14.15 -10.83 11.15
C ASN A 30 15.26 -11.66 11.83
N SER A 31 15.51 -12.88 11.42
CA SER A 31 16.64 -13.67 11.93
C SER A 31 17.99 -13.00 11.65
N VAL A 32 18.12 -12.34 10.50
CA VAL A 32 19.31 -11.58 10.12
C VAL A 32 19.31 -10.20 10.77
N ALA A 33 18.18 -9.50 10.70
CA ALA A 33 18.07 -8.13 11.19
C ALA A 33 18.22 -8.02 12.72
N LYS A 34 17.84 -9.05 13.47
CA LYS A 34 17.88 -9.07 14.94
C LYS A 34 19.22 -8.65 15.53
N GLN A 35 20.33 -9.02 14.89
CA GLN A 35 21.68 -8.65 15.36
C GLN A 35 21.95 -7.14 15.30
N THR A 36 21.23 -6.41 14.44
CA THR A 36 21.39 -4.95 14.30
C THR A 36 20.60 -4.16 15.37
N GLY A 37 19.67 -4.82 16.06
CA GLY A 37 18.69 -4.16 16.91
C GLY A 37 17.62 -3.38 16.14
N ALA A 38 17.72 -3.29 14.81
CA ALA A 38 16.75 -2.60 13.99
C ALA A 38 15.50 -3.47 13.79
N LYS A 39 14.33 -2.84 13.84
CA LYS A 39 13.06 -3.47 13.49
C LYS A 39 12.84 -3.31 11.99
N ILE A 40 12.61 -4.43 11.30
CA ILE A 40 12.13 -4.43 9.92
C ILE A 40 10.62 -4.68 9.98
N LEU A 41 9.85 -3.73 9.46
CA LEU A 41 8.39 -3.70 9.57
C LEU A 41 7.75 -3.90 8.20
N PRO A 42 6.74 -4.76 8.06
CA PRO A 42 6.00 -4.87 6.81
C PRO A 42 5.16 -3.63 6.56
N ILE A 43 5.01 -3.28 5.28
CA ILE A 43 4.17 -2.17 4.81
C ILE A 43 3.23 -2.64 3.70
N GLY A 44 2.39 -1.73 3.23
CA GLY A 44 1.46 -2.03 2.15
C GLY A 44 0.55 -3.23 2.49
N SER A 45 0.40 -4.13 1.55
CA SER A 45 -0.42 -5.34 1.73
C SER A 45 0.17 -6.33 2.74
N GLY A 46 1.48 -6.25 3.00
CA GLY A 46 2.16 -7.08 3.99
C GLY A 46 1.88 -6.69 5.44
N ALA A 47 1.49 -5.43 5.70
CA ALA A 47 1.17 -4.95 7.05
C ALA A 47 -0.13 -5.56 7.62
N THR A 48 -1.06 -5.94 6.73
CA THR A 48 -2.32 -6.60 7.08
C THR A 48 -2.49 -7.88 6.26
N PRO A 49 -1.74 -8.96 6.59
CA PRO A 49 -1.79 -10.19 5.82
C PRO A 49 -3.20 -10.78 5.79
N THR A 50 -3.69 -11.09 4.60
CA THR A 50 -5.00 -11.72 4.39
C THR A 50 -4.78 -13.07 3.70
N PRO A 51 -4.97 -14.20 4.38
CA PRO A 51 -4.85 -15.52 3.77
C PRO A 51 -5.67 -15.65 2.48
N GLY A 52 -5.07 -16.24 1.45
CA GLY A 52 -5.68 -16.36 0.12
C GLY A 52 -5.45 -15.15 -0.80
N LYS A 53 -4.94 -14.03 -0.28
CA LYS A 53 -4.48 -12.93 -1.12
C LYS A 53 -3.10 -13.22 -1.66
N ILE A 54 -2.89 -12.93 -2.95
CA ILE A 54 -1.63 -13.15 -3.65
C ILE A 54 -0.88 -11.83 -3.82
N SER A 55 0.43 -11.85 -3.61
CA SER A 55 1.35 -10.72 -3.87
C SER A 55 2.60 -11.22 -4.61
N GLY A 56 3.20 -10.33 -5.41
CA GLY A 56 4.45 -10.62 -6.13
C GLY A 56 5.70 -10.41 -5.26
N ASP A 57 5.60 -9.49 -4.30
CA ASP A 57 6.68 -9.11 -3.38
C ASP A 57 6.13 -8.79 -1.99
N LEU A 58 7.02 -8.78 -1.01
CA LEU A 58 6.75 -8.31 0.35
C LEU A 58 7.52 -7.03 0.60
N ASP A 59 6.81 -5.92 0.64
CA ASP A 59 7.39 -4.62 1.00
C ASP A 59 7.61 -4.50 2.51
N MET A 60 8.81 -4.07 2.89
CA MET A 60 9.19 -3.83 4.28
C MET A 60 9.99 -2.53 4.40
N ILE A 61 10.03 -1.96 5.59
CA ILE A 61 10.84 -0.79 5.92
C ILE A 61 11.75 -1.08 7.09
N VAL A 62 12.88 -0.36 7.14
CA VAL A 62 13.82 -0.38 8.26
C VAL A 62 14.32 1.03 8.57
N ASP A 63 14.46 1.35 9.86
CA ASP A 63 14.96 2.63 10.33
C ASP A 63 16.47 2.75 10.10
N ALA A 64 16.86 3.78 9.34
CA ALA A 64 18.27 4.04 9.03
C ALA A 64 19.08 4.47 10.28
N GLY A 65 18.46 5.15 11.23
CA GLY A 65 19.14 5.64 12.42
C GLY A 65 19.65 4.49 13.30
N GLN A 66 18.87 3.42 13.43
CA GLN A 66 19.30 2.22 14.15
C GLN A 66 20.44 1.50 13.43
N LEU A 67 20.33 1.37 12.11
CA LEU A 67 21.38 0.76 11.30
C LEU A 67 22.67 1.58 11.26
N LYS A 68 22.59 2.93 11.21
CA LYS A 68 23.77 3.82 11.30
C LYS A 68 24.55 3.57 12.58
N LYS A 69 23.85 3.43 13.73
CA LYS A 69 24.49 3.10 15.01
C LYS A 69 25.19 1.75 14.96
N PHE A 70 24.54 0.72 14.47
CA PHE A 70 25.09 -0.63 14.39
C PHE A 70 26.32 -0.70 13.49
N PHE A 71 26.22 -0.13 12.29
CA PHE A 71 27.32 -0.12 11.30
C PHE A 71 28.38 0.96 11.57
N LYS A 72 28.21 1.78 12.62
CA LYS A 72 29.11 2.89 12.98
C LYS A 72 29.29 3.90 11.83
N ILE A 73 28.21 4.19 11.12
CA ILE A 73 28.16 5.17 10.06
C ILE A 73 27.83 6.53 10.65
N ASP A 74 28.64 7.55 10.34
CA ASP A 74 28.41 8.93 10.77
C ASP A 74 27.08 9.44 10.16
N PRO A 75 26.09 9.82 10.98
CA PRO A 75 24.82 10.36 10.49
C PRO A 75 24.96 11.65 9.66
N ALA A 76 26.04 12.42 9.89
CA ALA A 76 26.34 13.64 9.17
C ALA A 76 26.98 13.40 7.78
N ASP A 77 27.43 12.18 7.48
CA ASP A 77 27.91 11.84 6.15
C ASP A 77 26.78 11.95 5.12
N LYS A 78 26.99 12.79 4.10
CA LYS A 78 26.03 12.95 2.97
C LYS A 78 25.66 11.63 2.28
N ASN A 79 26.52 10.60 2.38
CA ASN A 79 26.29 9.27 1.85
C ASN A 79 25.78 8.26 2.91
N ALA A 80 25.46 8.70 4.14
CA ALA A 80 25.12 7.80 5.24
C ALA A 80 24.05 6.77 4.87
N ASN A 81 22.94 7.19 4.26
CA ASN A 81 21.87 6.27 3.85
C ASN A 81 22.29 5.33 2.72
N LYS A 82 23.17 5.78 1.82
CA LYS A 82 23.76 4.90 0.79
C LYS A 82 24.65 3.84 1.44
N ASN A 83 25.48 4.23 2.39
CA ASN A 83 26.38 3.32 3.10
C ASN A 83 25.59 2.31 3.94
N VAL A 84 24.53 2.75 4.64
CA VAL A 84 23.59 1.85 5.36
C VAL A 84 23.04 0.77 4.45
N LYS A 85 22.60 1.13 3.24
CA LYS A 85 22.08 0.14 2.28
C LYS A 85 23.11 -0.87 1.82
N ILE A 86 24.37 -0.42 1.62
CA ILE A 86 25.47 -1.31 1.25
C ILE A 86 25.73 -2.32 2.38
N GLU A 87 25.81 -1.82 3.62
CA GLU A 87 26.08 -2.68 4.77
C GLU A 87 24.91 -3.63 5.07
N LEU A 88 23.66 -3.19 4.90
CA LEU A 88 22.49 -4.04 5.05
C LEU A 88 22.49 -5.15 3.97
N GLU A 89 22.80 -4.83 2.73
CA GLU A 89 22.95 -5.80 1.65
C GLU A 89 24.04 -6.83 2.00
N ASN A 90 25.22 -6.37 2.46
CA ASN A 90 26.33 -7.23 2.87
C ASN A 90 25.95 -8.15 4.02
N LEU A 91 25.18 -7.66 4.97
CA LEU A 91 24.66 -8.43 6.11
C LEU A 91 23.79 -9.61 5.65
N PHE A 92 22.86 -9.37 4.73
CA PHE A 92 22.04 -10.44 4.17
C PHE A 92 22.84 -11.41 3.31
N LYS A 93 23.82 -10.92 2.52
CA LYS A 93 24.74 -11.78 1.76
C LYS A 93 25.55 -12.69 2.68
N ALA A 94 26.11 -12.14 3.77
CA ALA A 94 26.85 -12.92 4.75
C ALA A 94 26.00 -13.99 5.44
N ALA A 95 24.69 -13.75 5.55
CA ALA A 95 23.73 -14.74 6.06
C ALA A 95 23.26 -15.74 4.99
N GLY A 96 23.81 -15.71 3.75
CA GLY A 96 23.54 -16.67 2.69
C GLY A 96 22.34 -16.32 1.79
N PHE A 97 21.80 -15.11 1.88
CA PHE A 97 20.71 -14.68 0.98
C PHE A 97 21.25 -14.13 -0.35
N GLU A 98 20.55 -14.42 -1.44
CA GLU A 98 20.73 -13.71 -2.69
C GLU A 98 20.12 -12.30 -2.52
N THR A 99 20.91 -11.26 -2.81
CA THR A 99 20.49 -9.86 -2.62
C THR A 99 20.83 -9.01 -3.82
N ARG A 100 20.07 -7.95 -4.01
CA ARG A 100 20.35 -6.88 -4.97
C ARG A 100 19.97 -5.55 -4.35
N LYS A 101 20.47 -4.46 -4.90
CA LYS A 101 20.19 -3.12 -4.43
C LYS A 101 19.80 -2.22 -5.59
N SER A 102 18.70 -1.49 -5.43
CA SER A 102 18.27 -0.45 -6.36
C SER A 102 17.67 0.74 -5.60
N GLY A 103 18.03 1.97 -6.00
CA GLY A 103 17.52 3.18 -5.36
C GLY A 103 17.61 3.13 -3.82
N GLN A 104 16.49 3.19 -3.13
CA GLN A 104 16.36 3.13 -1.68
C GLN A 104 16.12 1.71 -1.13
N ILE A 105 16.09 0.70 -1.98
CA ILE A 105 15.64 -0.64 -1.65
C ILE A 105 16.81 -1.62 -1.62
N VAL A 106 16.83 -2.49 -0.63
CA VAL A 106 17.62 -3.74 -0.60
C VAL A 106 16.64 -4.89 -0.86
N HIS A 107 16.78 -5.52 -2.02
CA HIS A 107 15.99 -6.67 -2.40
C HIS A 107 16.65 -7.93 -1.84
N VAL A 108 15.85 -8.80 -1.25
CA VAL A 108 16.30 -10.07 -0.65
C VAL A 108 15.44 -11.20 -1.21
N LYS A 109 16.08 -12.25 -1.69
CA LYS A 109 15.38 -13.47 -2.10
C LYS A 109 15.27 -14.40 -0.92
N THR A 110 14.03 -14.71 -0.51
CA THR A 110 13.71 -15.67 0.53
C THR A 110 13.23 -16.98 -0.09
N ASN A 111 13.36 -18.08 0.64
CA ASN A 111 12.84 -19.38 0.23
C ASN A 111 11.88 -19.88 1.31
N VAL A 112 10.58 -19.92 1.00
CA VAL A 112 9.54 -20.40 1.90
C VAL A 112 8.72 -21.46 1.18
N GLY A 113 8.65 -22.67 1.74
CA GLY A 113 8.09 -23.82 1.04
C GLY A 113 8.96 -24.23 -0.16
N ASP A 114 8.31 -24.52 -1.28
CA ASP A 114 8.98 -25.02 -2.50
C ASP A 114 9.31 -23.90 -3.51
N SER A 115 9.12 -22.64 -3.14
CA SER A 115 9.31 -21.50 -4.04
C SER A 115 10.14 -20.39 -3.42
N ALA A 116 10.75 -19.59 -4.27
CA ALA A 116 11.46 -18.38 -3.87
C ALA A 116 10.56 -17.15 -4.00
N GLN A 117 10.66 -16.22 -3.05
CA GLN A 117 9.90 -14.98 -3.01
C GLN A 117 10.85 -13.79 -2.90
N GLN A 118 10.36 -12.64 -3.36
CA GLN A 118 11.07 -11.38 -3.23
C GLN A 118 10.59 -10.62 -1.99
N VAL A 119 11.55 -10.07 -1.24
CA VAL A 119 11.31 -9.12 -0.15
C VAL A 119 12.05 -7.82 -0.47
N ASP A 120 11.35 -6.72 -0.40
CA ASP A 120 11.85 -5.39 -0.70
C ASP A 120 11.97 -4.57 0.59
N ILE A 121 13.20 -4.33 1.04
CA ILE A 121 13.47 -3.63 2.30
C ILE A 121 13.91 -2.20 1.98
N MET A 122 13.04 -1.23 2.28
CA MET A 122 13.31 0.19 2.11
C MET A 122 13.99 0.75 3.36
N VAL A 123 15.13 1.41 3.17
CA VAL A 123 15.86 2.10 4.23
C VAL A 123 15.33 3.52 4.34
N VAL A 124 14.73 3.88 5.46
CA VAL A 124 14.06 5.16 5.72
C VAL A 124 14.59 5.82 6.99
N ASP A 125 14.51 7.15 7.09
CA ASP A 125 15.04 7.88 8.25
C ASP A 125 14.13 7.71 9.50
N ASP A 126 12.82 7.54 9.31
CA ASP A 126 11.83 7.31 10.37
C ASP A 126 10.88 6.19 9.94
N GLY A 127 11.15 4.99 10.45
CA GLY A 127 10.40 3.77 10.10
C GLY A 127 8.95 3.82 10.58
N GLU A 128 8.67 4.38 11.76
CA GLU A 128 7.31 4.44 12.30
C GLU A 128 6.42 5.39 11.50
N THR A 129 6.94 6.56 11.15
CA THR A 129 6.24 7.52 10.30
C THR A 129 6.00 6.96 8.90
N ALA A 130 7.03 6.38 8.28
CA ALA A 130 6.88 5.76 6.97
C ALA A 130 5.85 4.61 6.99
N GLN A 131 5.82 3.79 8.05
CA GLN A 131 4.81 2.74 8.18
C GLN A 131 3.39 3.30 8.20
N LYS A 132 3.13 4.36 8.98
CA LYS A 132 1.81 5.02 9.02
C LYS A 132 1.36 5.52 7.65
N PHE A 133 2.30 6.07 6.86
CA PHE A 133 1.98 6.56 5.50
C PHE A 133 1.66 5.44 4.51
N HIS A 134 2.16 4.22 4.75
CA HIS A 134 1.91 3.05 3.92
C HIS A 134 0.73 2.18 4.40
N VAL A 135 0.04 2.56 5.48
CA VAL A 135 -1.25 1.95 5.83
C VAL A 135 -2.30 2.42 4.83
N HIS A 136 -3.06 1.49 4.28
CA HIS A 136 -4.09 1.74 3.27
C HIS A 136 -5.43 1.23 3.78
N ASP A 137 -6.46 2.04 3.61
CA ASP A 137 -7.85 1.68 3.86
C ASP A 137 -8.59 1.61 2.52
N ILE A 138 -8.20 0.62 1.72
CA ILE A 138 -8.71 0.45 0.35
C ILE A 138 -9.99 -0.36 0.42
N PRO A 139 -11.12 0.18 -0.08
CA PRO A 139 -12.38 -0.55 -0.13
C PRO A 139 -12.27 -1.85 -0.92
N LYS A 140 -13.02 -2.89 -0.48
CA LYS A 140 -13.11 -4.14 -1.24
C LYS A 140 -13.68 -3.86 -2.63
N GLY A 141 -13.05 -4.41 -3.66
CA GLY A 141 -13.45 -4.18 -5.05
C GLY A 141 -12.94 -2.87 -5.67
N SER A 142 -12.17 -2.07 -4.93
CA SER A 142 -11.52 -0.88 -5.50
C SER A 142 -10.56 -1.24 -6.63
N PRO A 143 -10.56 -0.51 -7.75
CA PRO A 143 -9.55 -0.64 -8.81
C PRO A 143 -8.20 -0.04 -8.40
N TYR A 144 -8.15 0.71 -7.28
CA TYR A 144 -6.97 1.41 -6.85
C TYR A 144 -6.16 0.59 -5.82
N LYS A 145 -4.84 0.74 -5.88
CA LYS A 145 -3.87 0.14 -4.96
C LYS A 145 -3.28 1.21 -4.04
N GLY A 146 -2.46 0.81 -3.08
CA GLY A 146 -1.72 1.74 -2.22
C GLY A 146 -0.86 2.75 -2.99
N VAL A 147 -0.28 2.36 -4.13
CA VAL A 147 0.46 3.27 -5.01
C VAL A 147 -0.41 4.40 -5.55
N HIS A 148 -1.66 4.13 -5.90
CA HIS A 148 -2.60 5.17 -6.38
C HIS A 148 -2.92 6.20 -5.30
N LYS A 149 -3.08 5.75 -4.04
CA LYS A 149 -3.21 6.65 -2.89
C LYS A 149 -2.00 7.60 -2.79
N GLN A 150 -0.78 7.05 -2.89
CA GLN A 150 0.43 7.87 -2.83
C GLN A 150 0.50 8.88 -3.99
N MET A 151 0.11 8.46 -5.19
CA MET A 151 0.04 9.35 -6.36
C MET A 151 -1.02 10.43 -6.19
N ALA A 152 -2.19 10.10 -5.63
CA ALA A 152 -3.25 11.08 -5.35
C ALA A 152 -2.79 12.14 -4.33
N ILE A 153 -2.15 11.72 -3.23
CA ILE A 153 -1.60 12.66 -2.25
C ILE A 153 -0.51 13.55 -2.88
N ALA A 154 0.36 12.97 -3.72
CA ALA A 154 1.39 13.72 -4.43
C ALA A 154 0.80 14.74 -5.40
N ALA A 155 -0.30 14.40 -6.09
CA ALA A 155 -1.01 15.32 -6.98
C ALA A 155 -1.67 16.47 -6.21
N LEU A 156 -2.30 16.19 -5.06
CA LEU A 156 -2.81 17.23 -4.16
C LEU A 156 -1.69 18.15 -3.70
N ALA A 157 -0.58 17.61 -3.21
CA ALA A 157 0.57 18.38 -2.75
C ALA A 157 1.15 19.26 -3.87
N LYS A 158 1.21 18.74 -5.10
CA LYS A 158 1.70 19.49 -6.26
C LYS A 158 0.85 20.72 -6.57
N ASN A 159 -0.46 20.62 -6.41
CA ASN A 159 -1.41 21.63 -6.83
C ASN A 159 -1.82 22.60 -5.70
N LYS A 160 -1.39 22.31 -4.46
CA LYS A 160 -1.71 23.13 -3.29
C LYS A 160 -0.61 24.14 -3.03
N THR A 161 -1.00 25.40 -2.85
CA THR A 161 -0.14 26.49 -2.41
C THR A 161 -0.71 27.15 -1.17
N THR A 162 0.12 27.82 -0.39
CA THR A 162 -0.24 28.69 0.74
C THR A 162 0.64 29.92 0.70
N ASP A 163 0.30 30.94 1.50
CA ASP A 163 1.11 32.17 1.56
C ASP A 163 2.56 31.87 2.00
N ASP A 164 2.74 30.92 2.92
CA ASP A 164 4.06 30.49 3.41
C ASP A 164 4.79 29.55 2.43
N HIS A 165 4.06 28.90 1.52
CA HIS A 165 4.59 27.96 0.54
C HIS A 165 4.01 28.25 -0.86
N PRO A 166 4.44 29.36 -1.51
CA PRO A 166 3.87 29.82 -2.80
C PRO A 166 4.16 28.86 -3.96
N ASP A 167 5.22 28.08 -3.88
CA ASP A 167 5.60 27.08 -4.88
C ASP A 167 4.98 25.70 -4.61
N GLY A 168 4.22 25.59 -3.52
CA GLY A 168 3.50 24.38 -3.13
C GLY A 168 4.37 23.36 -2.42
N PHE A 169 3.90 22.11 -2.45
CA PHE A 169 4.47 21.02 -1.66
C PHE A 169 4.89 19.85 -2.53
N LYS A 170 5.72 18.96 -1.94
CA LYS A 170 5.95 17.60 -2.40
C LYS A 170 5.47 16.62 -1.34
N TRP A 171 4.92 15.51 -1.77
CA TRP A 171 4.63 14.38 -0.89
C TRP A 171 5.76 13.36 -0.93
N SER A 172 6.25 12.98 0.23
CA SER A 172 7.17 11.88 0.40
C SER A 172 6.52 10.79 1.27
N PRO A 173 6.28 9.58 0.77
CA PRO A 173 5.72 8.49 1.57
C PRO A 173 6.67 8.01 2.68
N TYR A 174 7.85 8.59 2.81
CA TYR A 174 8.85 8.26 3.82
C TYR A 174 9.13 9.39 4.80
N LYS A 175 8.81 10.64 4.44
CA LYS A 175 9.06 11.83 5.26
C LYS A 175 7.78 12.56 5.65
N GLY A 176 6.77 12.58 4.78
CA GLY A 176 5.58 13.38 4.90
C GLY A 176 5.48 14.48 3.86
N LEU A 177 4.77 15.54 4.19
CA LEU A 177 4.64 16.74 3.37
C LEU A 177 5.90 17.60 3.54
N VAL A 178 6.54 17.94 2.44
CA VAL A 178 7.74 18.78 2.42
C VAL A 178 7.53 19.99 1.52
N ASP A 179 8.20 21.08 1.83
CA ASP A 179 8.25 22.26 0.97
C ASP A 179 8.90 21.92 -0.36
N ARG A 180 8.34 22.44 -1.46
CA ARG A 180 8.80 22.08 -2.81
C ARG A 180 10.20 22.58 -3.13
N ASN A 181 10.58 23.74 -2.61
CA ASN A 181 11.84 24.39 -2.92
C ASN A 181 12.97 23.95 -2.00
N THR A 182 12.67 23.91 -0.70
CA THR A 182 13.71 23.69 0.32
C THR A 182 13.88 22.22 0.68
N ASP A 183 12.92 21.33 0.32
CA ASP A 183 12.80 19.95 0.78
C ASP A 183 12.73 19.81 2.32
N GLU A 184 12.44 20.90 3.03
CA GLU A 184 12.22 20.90 4.48
C GLU A 184 10.88 20.26 4.81
N LEU A 185 10.87 19.56 5.94
CA LEU A 185 9.65 18.92 6.44
C LEU A 185 8.64 19.98 6.89
N VAL A 186 7.47 19.99 6.25
CA VAL A 186 6.32 20.82 6.65
C VAL A 186 5.49 20.08 7.69
N SER A 187 5.12 18.82 7.41
CA SER A 187 4.42 17.99 8.39
C SER A 187 4.56 16.49 8.09
N ASN A 188 4.70 15.71 9.15
CA ASN A 188 4.58 14.25 9.13
C ASN A 188 3.36 13.75 9.93
N ASN A 189 2.49 14.65 10.35
CA ASN A 189 1.20 14.34 10.97
C ASN A 189 0.12 14.24 9.91
N LEU A 190 -0.49 13.05 9.74
CA LEU A 190 -1.52 12.83 8.69
C LEU A 190 -2.73 13.74 8.82
N ASP A 191 -3.17 14.10 10.05
CA ASP A 191 -4.30 15.00 10.22
C ASP A 191 -3.96 16.43 9.76
N GLU A 192 -2.74 16.87 10.01
CA GLU A 192 -2.25 18.17 9.55
C GLU A 192 -2.07 18.16 8.02
N VAL A 193 -1.46 17.12 7.47
CA VAL A 193 -1.34 16.93 6.02
C VAL A 193 -2.71 16.97 5.34
N ALA A 194 -3.71 16.26 5.90
CA ALA A 194 -5.06 16.28 5.35
C ALA A 194 -5.68 17.68 5.39
N ARG A 195 -5.51 18.42 6.50
CA ARG A 195 -6.00 19.81 6.60
C ARG A 195 -5.35 20.75 5.60
N ILE A 196 -4.04 20.61 5.39
CA ILE A 196 -3.33 21.42 4.41
C ILE A 196 -3.78 21.09 2.99
N LEU A 197 -3.85 19.81 2.64
CA LEU A 197 -4.06 19.41 1.25
C LEU A 197 -5.53 19.42 0.82
N ILE A 198 -6.47 19.06 1.70
CA ILE A 198 -7.89 18.92 1.39
C ILE A 198 -8.68 20.11 1.95
N GLY A 199 -8.50 20.41 3.24
CA GLY A 199 -9.24 21.48 3.88
C GLY A 199 -9.37 21.32 5.40
N PRO A 200 -9.86 22.35 6.12
CA PRO A 200 -9.74 22.48 7.58
C PRO A 200 -10.44 21.37 8.37
N ASN A 201 -11.44 20.73 7.79
CA ASN A 201 -12.20 19.65 8.43
C ASN A 201 -11.65 18.24 8.12
N ALA A 202 -10.69 18.12 7.20
CA ALA A 202 -10.12 16.84 6.80
C ALA A 202 -9.24 16.24 7.91
N LYS A 203 -9.20 14.92 7.95
CA LYS A 203 -8.46 14.11 8.92
C LYS A 203 -7.54 13.13 8.20
N GLY A 204 -6.52 12.62 8.88
CA GLY A 204 -5.56 11.67 8.31
C GLY A 204 -6.20 10.42 7.70
N LYS A 205 -7.32 9.95 8.25
CA LYS A 205 -8.09 8.84 7.67
C LYS A 205 -8.62 9.13 6.27
N ASP A 206 -8.86 10.39 5.95
CA ASP A 206 -9.37 10.81 4.64
C ASP A 206 -8.28 10.69 3.55
N LEU A 207 -7.03 10.52 3.97
CA LEU A 207 -5.90 10.18 3.09
C LEU A 207 -5.68 8.65 2.98
N GLY A 208 -6.59 7.81 3.49
CA GLY A 208 -6.43 6.35 3.57
C GLY A 208 -6.53 5.62 2.22
N SER A 209 -7.31 6.14 1.29
CA SER A 209 -7.51 5.60 -0.07
C SER A 209 -7.80 6.71 -1.07
N VAL A 210 -7.84 6.38 -2.37
CA VAL A 210 -8.26 7.32 -3.42
C VAL A 210 -9.71 7.73 -3.19
N GLU A 211 -10.57 6.77 -2.86
CA GLU A 211 -12.00 7.00 -2.64
C GLU A 211 -12.24 7.92 -1.43
N SER A 212 -11.51 7.73 -0.34
CA SER A 212 -11.64 8.60 0.84
C SER A 212 -11.16 10.01 0.58
N ILE A 213 -10.09 10.19 -0.22
CA ILE A 213 -9.61 11.50 -0.67
C ILE A 213 -10.72 12.20 -1.46
N ILE A 214 -11.29 11.53 -2.46
CA ILE A 214 -12.33 12.10 -3.32
C ILE A 214 -13.56 12.47 -2.51
N ALA A 215 -14.01 11.60 -1.61
CA ALA A 215 -15.15 11.86 -0.74
C ALA A 215 -14.91 13.09 0.18
N ALA A 216 -13.69 13.24 0.70
CA ALA A 216 -13.34 14.38 1.56
C ALA A 216 -13.22 15.70 0.80
N MET A 217 -12.91 15.67 -0.49
CA MET A 217 -12.87 16.85 -1.38
C MET A 217 -14.27 17.34 -1.79
N GLY A 218 -15.32 16.55 -1.57
CA GLY A 218 -16.69 16.91 -1.92
C GLY A 218 -16.86 17.15 -3.43
N THR A 219 -17.39 18.29 -3.81
CA THR A 219 -17.72 18.62 -5.23
C THR A 219 -16.49 18.67 -6.15
N GLU A 220 -15.29 18.93 -5.62
CA GLU A 220 -14.05 18.97 -6.40
C GLU A 220 -13.46 17.57 -6.63
N GLY A 221 -13.91 16.58 -5.88
CA GLY A 221 -13.33 15.22 -5.89
C GLY A 221 -13.49 14.50 -7.22
N GLU A 222 -14.63 14.63 -7.89
CA GLU A 222 -14.86 13.98 -9.20
C GLU A 222 -13.93 14.57 -10.29
N GLN A 223 -13.77 15.90 -10.31
CA GLN A 223 -12.85 16.52 -11.27
C GLN A 223 -11.40 16.15 -10.97
N PHE A 224 -11.04 16.08 -9.70
CA PHE A 224 -9.70 15.64 -9.28
C PHE A 224 -9.44 14.20 -9.73
N LEU A 225 -10.40 13.29 -9.54
CA LEU A 225 -10.30 11.91 -10.02
C LEU A 225 -10.13 11.84 -11.54
N ALA A 226 -10.95 12.58 -12.30
CA ALA A 226 -10.84 12.61 -13.75
C ALA A 226 -9.44 13.07 -14.22
N ASN A 227 -8.86 14.05 -13.54
CA ASN A 227 -7.50 14.50 -13.82
C ASN A 227 -6.44 13.45 -13.48
N LEU A 228 -6.60 12.70 -12.38
CA LEU A 228 -5.71 11.59 -12.03
C LEU A 228 -5.78 10.45 -13.06
N GLU A 229 -6.99 10.12 -13.51
CA GLU A 229 -7.21 9.03 -14.47
C GLU A 229 -6.74 9.38 -15.90
N ALA A 230 -6.63 10.65 -16.22
CA ALA A 230 -6.00 11.11 -17.45
C ALA A 230 -4.47 10.94 -17.44
N ASP A 231 -3.84 10.79 -16.26
CA ASP A 231 -2.43 10.48 -16.13
C ASP A 231 -2.19 8.99 -16.46
N THR A 232 -1.40 8.74 -17.51
CA THR A 232 -1.10 7.38 -17.98
C THR A 232 -0.39 6.53 -16.93
N ALA A 233 0.47 7.13 -16.09
CA ALA A 233 1.18 6.42 -15.03
C ALA A 233 0.20 5.99 -13.92
N PHE A 234 -0.81 6.80 -13.62
CA PHE A 234 -1.86 6.45 -12.68
C PHE A 234 -2.77 5.36 -13.28
N ALA A 235 -3.26 5.55 -14.49
CA ALA A 235 -4.19 4.62 -15.14
C ALA A 235 -3.58 3.23 -15.36
N SER A 236 -2.30 3.13 -15.72
CA SER A 236 -1.61 1.87 -16.01
C SER A 236 -1.46 0.94 -14.79
N LYS A 237 -1.58 1.48 -13.57
CA LYS A 237 -1.42 0.71 -12.32
C LYS A 237 -2.74 0.18 -11.75
N LYS A 238 -3.90 0.51 -12.36
CA LYS A 238 -5.20 0.00 -11.93
C LYS A 238 -5.26 -1.53 -12.02
N VAL A 239 -5.88 -2.14 -11.02
CA VAL A 239 -6.25 -3.55 -11.11
C VAL A 239 -7.46 -3.64 -12.02
N PRO A 240 -7.49 -4.55 -13.03
CA PRO A 240 -8.73 -4.87 -13.68
C PRO A 240 -9.73 -5.29 -12.62
N VAL A 241 -10.80 -4.55 -12.47
CA VAL A 241 -11.93 -5.01 -11.65
C VAL A 241 -12.42 -6.26 -12.40
N ALA A 242 -12.17 -7.44 -11.81
CA ALA A 242 -12.83 -8.63 -12.29
C ALA A 242 -14.32 -8.28 -12.31
N ALA A 243 -14.98 -8.52 -13.43
CA ALA A 243 -16.42 -8.38 -13.52
C ALA A 243 -17.06 -9.47 -12.66
N GLU A 244 -16.89 -9.38 -11.33
CA GLU A 244 -17.85 -9.92 -10.39
C GLU A 244 -19.13 -9.19 -10.76
N ALA A 245 -20.10 -9.95 -11.24
CA ALA A 245 -21.41 -9.45 -11.58
C ALA A 245 -21.82 -8.47 -10.48
N VAL A 246 -21.82 -7.18 -10.81
CA VAL A 246 -22.34 -6.16 -9.91
C VAL A 246 -23.81 -6.53 -9.79
N GLU A 247 -24.14 -7.28 -8.73
CA GLU A 247 -25.52 -7.59 -8.38
C GLU A 247 -26.17 -6.24 -8.14
N THR A 248 -26.83 -5.77 -9.17
CA THR A 248 -27.45 -4.44 -9.14
C THR A 248 -28.50 -4.41 -8.02
N LEU A 249 -28.83 -3.21 -7.58
CA LEU A 249 -29.93 -3.05 -6.60
C LEU A 249 -31.21 -3.73 -7.09
N GLU A 250 -31.41 -3.75 -8.42
CA GLU A 250 -32.50 -4.43 -9.12
C GLU A 250 -32.40 -5.96 -9.00
N ASP A 251 -31.19 -6.55 -9.14
CA ASP A 251 -31.00 -7.99 -8.99
C ASP A 251 -31.27 -8.44 -7.55
N LYS A 252 -30.87 -7.64 -6.55
CA LYS A 252 -31.17 -7.89 -5.13
C LYS A 252 -32.66 -7.77 -4.84
N GLN A 253 -33.34 -6.79 -5.43
CA GLN A 253 -34.78 -6.63 -5.29
C GLN A 253 -35.53 -7.79 -6.00
N LEU A 254 -35.09 -8.19 -7.19
CA LEU A 254 -35.66 -9.30 -7.94
C LEU A 254 -35.48 -10.64 -7.20
N ALA A 255 -34.32 -10.89 -6.62
CA ALA A 255 -34.05 -12.06 -5.79
C ALA A 255 -34.95 -12.08 -4.55
N ARG A 256 -35.18 -10.91 -3.91
CA ARG A 256 -36.04 -10.77 -2.75
C ARG A 256 -37.51 -10.99 -3.12
N ILE A 257 -37.99 -10.50 -4.26
CA ILE A 257 -39.32 -10.73 -4.79
C ILE A 257 -39.52 -12.22 -5.11
N LYS A 258 -38.57 -12.88 -5.76
CA LYS A 258 -38.63 -14.32 -6.04
C LYS A 258 -38.66 -15.17 -4.79
N ALA A 259 -37.91 -14.80 -3.75
CA ALA A 259 -37.96 -15.50 -2.44
C ALA A 259 -39.33 -15.34 -1.75
N LEU A 260 -39.92 -14.16 -1.80
CA LEU A 260 -41.25 -13.90 -1.21
C LEU A 260 -42.38 -14.60 -1.98
N THR A 261 -42.36 -14.60 -3.32
CA THR A 261 -43.34 -15.28 -4.16
C THR A 261 -43.24 -16.80 -4.07
N GLY A 262 -42.00 -17.34 -3.99
CA GLY A 262 -41.80 -18.78 -3.74
C GLY A 262 -42.31 -19.26 -2.39
N SER A 263 -42.20 -18.43 -1.36
CA SER A 263 -42.77 -18.69 -0.02
C SER A 263 -44.29 -18.67 -0.02
N LEU A 264 -44.93 -17.77 -0.79
CA LEU A 264 -46.38 -17.68 -0.90
C LEU A 264 -46.99 -18.85 -1.69
N LEU A 265 -46.33 -19.34 -2.71
CA LEU A 265 -46.75 -20.52 -3.48
C LEU A 265 -46.68 -21.81 -2.65
N ASN A 266 -45.66 -21.98 -1.81
CA ASN A 266 -45.57 -23.12 -0.89
C ASN A 266 -46.61 -23.08 0.25
N SER A 267 -47.04 -21.89 0.69
CA SER A 267 -48.08 -21.75 1.71
C SER A 267 -49.49 -22.03 1.15
N SER A 268 -49.76 -21.77 -0.13
CA SER A 268 -51.03 -22.03 -0.79
C SER A 268 -51.27 -23.51 -1.10
N VAL A 269 -50.21 -24.32 -1.26
CA VAL A 269 -50.35 -25.77 -1.51
C VAL A 269 -50.69 -26.55 -0.23
N MET A 270 -50.43 -26.01 0.96
CA MET A 270 -50.74 -26.64 2.24
C MET A 270 -52.18 -26.44 2.72
N ILE A 271 -52.94 -25.54 2.08
CA ILE A 271 -54.36 -25.26 2.49
C ILE A 271 -55.37 -26.08 1.70
N SER A 272 -54.99 -26.73 0.59
CA SER A 272 -55.91 -27.52 -0.25
C SER A 272 -55.97 -29.02 0.07
N GLY A 273 -55.34 -29.47 1.18
CA GLY A 273 -55.19 -30.89 1.56
C GLY A 273 -56.11 -31.36 2.70
N SER A 274 -57.07 -30.57 3.20
CA SER A 274 -57.90 -30.96 4.34
C SER A 274 -59.38 -30.71 4.11
N PHE A 275 -59.96 -31.36 3.11
CA PHE A 275 -61.42 -31.61 3.05
C PHE A 275 -61.69 -32.87 2.23
N VAL A 276 -61.67 -34.05 2.83
CA VAL A 276 -62.53 -35.20 2.53
C VAL A 276 -62.47 -36.21 3.68
N LYS A 277 -63.63 -36.37 4.35
CA LYS A 277 -64.18 -37.34 5.23
C LYS A 277 -64.06 -37.11 6.73
#